data_22389666fe7048555a6d530476fcc7af
#
_entry.id   22389666fe7048555a6d530476fcc7af
#
_cell.length_a   1.000
_cell.length_b   1.000
_cell.length_c   1.000
_cell.angle_alpha   90.00
_cell.angle_beta   90.00
_cell.angle_gamma   90.00
#
_symmetry.space_group_name_H-M   'P 1'
#
loop_
_entity.id
_entity.type
_entity.pdbx_description
1 polymer ?
#
loop_
_entity_poly.entity_id
_entity_poly.type
_entity_poly.pdbx_seq_one_letter_code
_entity_poly.pdbx_strand_id
1 'polypeptide(L)'
;MSGRPSKGIHGNEEGQASTVPQGDSLKRAMSDLEGDTAQPAATPIRVEEAQLQWTMCSTVWDILLDGETDISDMKLNAFLREHFGSRAAVEEEQNVDMWDFLRSPDAFIKDQQLLEEISNLKDYQLLRDRRKLADGHLNYLEDWIEFEEKDTVTPLTRKKLNDALTQIQKEVARWEAEERAKRMAEEDVRQNTEEKTTKLEGFYESVYGAKWGHVLGFYDDKICEDRMEVHEGKPPQSWTYKKEGLTFEKDDGVEQFRPPRPRLMVLTSDKGWPYSWRENKPIVDCYVNCEVDRVWQIVERDIEDLSDGFGGYDPTLRQRVLVGTPGIGNSMNAGSYLLYQLLHCDAEKIQVVVHCFGEGEAYVFDKTTKTVTKYVGIGESVSVVLSLSQRGMKGYIIYDVPTNGPQLPISFAPSTGWGTIGLASPKVRDIQEFARQRDPHRIIMNYPEEMDVKAMCAWMKRDGTPQEQEKYWWMVCHQMLFLGPIPRYIFDANGFSKRYNELDRVLKSIKNRDDVRYVTRGGTAVWCTENPFYKLMCVDRKRGVFGIEDLKTDISSGHLAYRLSPLIDKIIPAVEFFGLQ
;
A
#
# COMPACT_ATOMS: atom_id res chain seq x y z
N MET A 1 -56.53 49.07 -10.86
CA MET A 1 -56.25 50.44 -10.44
C MET A 1 -54.74 50.51 -10.32
N SER A 2 -54.12 50.97 -11.33
CA SER A 2 -53.58 52.31 -11.63
C SER A 2 -52.48 52.68 -10.60
N GLY A 3 -51.26 53.03 -10.92
CA GLY A 3 -50.70 53.54 -12.15
C GLY A 3 -49.20 53.67 -12.04
N ARG A 4 -48.58 53.54 -13.13
CA ARG A 4 -47.30 54.19 -13.53
C ARG A 4 -47.59 55.71 -13.69
N PRO A 5 -46.65 56.61 -13.91
CA PRO A 5 -45.41 56.57 -14.69
C PRO A 5 -44.27 57.42 -14.10
N SER A 6 -43.12 57.73 -14.59
CA SER A 6 -42.40 57.68 -15.89
C SER A 6 -41.24 58.66 -15.87
N LYS A 7 -40.25 58.43 -16.74
CA LYS A 7 -39.33 59.37 -17.41
C LYS A 7 -38.13 59.88 -16.57
N GLY A 8 -36.97 59.98 -17.08
CA GLY A 8 -36.38 59.83 -18.40
C GLY A 8 -35.02 60.51 -18.46
N ILE A 9 -34.22 60.05 -19.38
CA ILE A 9 -33.56 60.71 -20.49
C ILE A 9 -32.08 61.13 -20.29
N HIS A 10 -31.23 60.53 -21.13
CA HIS A 10 -30.06 60.97 -21.92
C HIS A 10 -28.78 61.33 -21.18
N GLY A 11 -27.61 61.09 -21.72
CA GLY A 11 -27.13 60.79 -23.07
C GLY A 11 -25.68 60.37 -23.04
N ASN A 12 -25.34 59.75 -24.11
CA ASN A 12 -24.12 59.63 -24.94
C ASN A 12 -22.87 60.41 -24.43
N GLU A 13 -21.67 59.90 -24.63
CA GLU A 13 -20.96 59.59 -25.92
C GLU A 13 -19.61 58.94 -25.63
N GLU A 14 -19.25 58.02 -26.50
CA GLU A 14 -17.96 57.84 -27.22
C GLU A 14 -16.64 58.10 -26.48
N GLY A 15 -15.71 57.22 -26.43
CA GLY A 15 -14.96 56.67 -27.52
C GLY A 15 -13.50 56.51 -27.15
N GLN A 16 -12.87 55.56 -27.75
CA GLN A 16 -11.47 55.40 -28.08
C GLN A 16 -10.54 54.58 -27.16
N ALA A 17 -10.09 53.56 -27.83
CA ALA A 17 -8.94 52.74 -27.54
C ALA A 17 -7.63 53.52 -27.44
N SER A 18 -6.71 53.06 -26.58
CA SER A 18 -5.31 52.88 -27.04
C SER A 18 -4.41 52.33 -25.94
N THR A 19 -3.70 51.26 -26.32
CA THR A 19 -2.27 50.98 -26.11
C THR A 19 -1.69 50.86 -24.72
N VAL A 20 -1.20 49.65 -24.50
CA VAL A 20 -0.11 49.28 -23.59
C VAL A 20 1.08 50.23 -23.71
N PRO A 21 1.77 50.52 -22.61
CA PRO A 21 3.20 50.32 -22.65
C PRO A 21 3.75 49.47 -21.50
N GLN A 22 4.67 48.61 -21.88
CA GLN A 22 5.68 47.98 -21.04
C GLN A 22 6.56 49.04 -20.33
N GLY A 23 7.13 48.64 -19.20
CA GLY A 23 8.46 49.06 -18.90
C GLY A 23 8.69 49.66 -17.51
N ASP A 24 9.48 48.95 -16.76
CA ASP A 24 10.47 49.47 -15.82
C ASP A 24 10.16 50.67 -14.93
N SER A 25 9.77 50.38 -13.67
CA SER A 25 10.10 51.26 -12.54
C SER A 25 9.76 50.63 -11.20
N LEU A 26 10.50 49.60 -10.77
CA LEU A 26 10.57 49.17 -9.37
C LEU A 26 11.92 48.49 -9.07
N LYS A 27 12.98 49.12 -9.55
CA LYS A 27 14.36 48.89 -9.10
C LYS A 27 14.98 50.22 -8.73
N ARG A 28 14.58 50.75 -7.54
CA ARG A 28 15.35 51.77 -6.82
C ARG A 28 14.55 52.18 -5.58
N ALA A 29 14.68 51.41 -4.53
CA ALA A 29 14.53 51.87 -3.13
C ALA A 29 14.67 50.65 -2.22
N MET A 30 15.88 50.14 -2.07
CA MET A 30 16.36 49.39 -0.89
C MET A 30 17.85 49.10 -1.08
N SER A 31 18.62 50.16 -1.12
CA SER A 31 20.03 50.16 -0.75
C SER A 31 20.16 51.16 0.38
N ASP A 32 20.59 50.68 1.48
CA ASP A 32 21.13 51.34 2.67
C ASP A 32 20.49 50.81 3.96
N LEU A 33 21.03 49.72 4.41
CA LEU A 33 21.24 49.38 5.81
C LEU A 33 22.17 48.15 5.84
N GLU A 34 23.46 48.41 5.81
CA GLU A 34 24.51 47.48 6.14
C GLU A 34 24.51 47.21 7.65
N GLY A 35 24.71 45.98 8.01
CA GLY A 35 24.88 45.56 9.42
C GLY A 35 24.92 44.06 9.60
N ASP A 36 26.01 43.46 9.19
CA ASP A 36 26.75 42.33 9.79
C ASP A 36 26.11 40.95 10.02
N THR A 37 26.85 39.96 9.54
CA THR A 37 26.82 38.50 9.86
C THR A 37 25.70 37.66 9.25
N ALA A 38 25.79 37.35 7.97
CA ALA A 38 25.17 36.17 7.38
C ALA A 38 26.23 35.12 7.05
N GLN A 39 26.19 34.00 7.73
CA GLN A 39 26.83 32.77 7.25
C GLN A 39 26.22 32.34 5.90
N PRO A 40 27.00 31.80 4.98
CA PRO A 40 26.50 31.43 3.66
C PRO A 40 25.52 30.26 3.79
N ALA A 41 24.32 30.44 3.27
CA ALA A 41 23.35 29.39 3.10
C ALA A 41 23.97 28.27 2.25
N ALA A 42 24.05 27.08 2.82
CA ALA A 42 24.44 25.88 2.11
C ALA A 42 23.48 25.65 0.94
N THR A 43 24.00 25.66 -0.25
CA THR A 43 23.30 25.24 -1.48
C THR A 43 22.81 23.80 -1.24
N PRO A 44 21.54 23.46 -1.52
CA PRO A 44 21.10 22.09 -1.40
C PRO A 44 21.87 21.25 -2.41
N ILE A 45 22.73 20.37 -1.90
CA ILE A 45 23.38 19.34 -2.69
C ILE A 45 22.25 18.48 -3.26
N ARG A 46 22.07 18.53 -4.57
CA ARG A 46 21.27 17.55 -5.30
C ARG A 46 21.95 16.20 -5.09
N VAL A 47 21.44 15.42 -4.16
CA VAL A 47 21.78 14.00 -4.06
C VAL A 47 21.16 13.35 -5.29
N GLU A 48 21.98 13.00 -6.27
CA GLU A 48 21.61 12.05 -7.30
C GLU A 48 21.23 10.75 -6.55
N GLU A 49 19.96 10.36 -6.64
CA GLU A 49 19.49 9.07 -6.21
C GLU A 49 20.28 8.01 -7.00
N ALA A 50 21.28 7.43 -6.37
CA ALA A 50 22.00 6.29 -6.93
C ALA A 50 20.96 5.17 -7.10
N GLN A 51 20.57 4.91 -8.33
CA GLN A 51 19.72 3.78 -8.66
C GLN A 51 20.51 2.51 -8.33
N LEU A 52 20.04 1.72 -7.38
CA LEU A 52 20.55 0.40 -7.11
C LEU A 52 20.51 -0.43 -8.40
N GLN A 53 21.63 -1.03 -8.76
CA GLN A 53 21.72 -1.93 -9.91
C GLN A 53 20.88 -3.19 -9.65
N TRP A 54 20.90 -3.69 -8.41
CA TRP A 54 20.23 -4.93 -8.00
C TRP A 54 19.36 -4.71 -6.76
N THR A 55 18.32 -5.52 -6.65
CA THR A 55 17.43 -5.60 -5.47
C THR A 55 17.29 -7.05 -5.05
N MET A 56 16.75 -7.32 -3.86
CA MET A 56 16.46 -8.69 -3.42
C MET A 56 15.48 -9.41 -4.36
N CYS A 57 14.63 -8.65 -5.04
CA CYS A 57 13.68 -9.15 -6.03
C CYS A 57 14.25 -9.19 -7.47
N SER A 58 15.53 -8.86 -7.66
CA SER A 58 16.20 -9.04 -8.96
C SER A 58 16.26 -10.51 -9.29
N THR A 59 16.00 -10.86 -10.55
CA THR A 59 16.08 -12.26 -10.94
C THR A 59 17.52 -12.72 -10.92
N VAL A 60 17.73 -13.96 -10.53
CA VAL A 60 19.06 -14.60 -10.58
C VAL A 60 19.63 -14.49 -11.99
N TRP A 61 18.76 -14.58 -13.00
CA TRP A 61 19.16 -14.51 -14.39
C TRP A 61 19.69 -13.14 -14.80
N ASP A 62 19.02 -12.06 -14.43
CA ASP A 62 19.48 -10.69 -14.74
C ASP A 62 20.86 -10.43 -14.16
N ILE A 63 21.11 -10.93 -12.95
CA ILE A 63 22.41 -10.79 -12.27
C ILE A 63 23.49 -11.60 -12.99
N LEU A 64 23.16 -12.82 -13.43
CA LEU A 64 24.11 -13.67 -14.15
C LEU A 64 24.45 -13.12 -15.52
N LEU A 65 23.46 -12.48 -16.21
CA LEU A 65 23.64 -11.87 -17.52
C LEU A 65 24.28 -10.49 -17.48
N ASP A 66 24.50 -9.91 -16.33
CA ASP A 66 25.12 -8.58 -16.26
C ASP A 66 26.47 -8.55 -16.98
N GLY A 67 26.48 -7.81 -18.12
CA GLY A 67 27.62 -7.74 -19.01
C GLY A 67 27.89 -9.00 -19.87
N GLU A 68 26.95 -9.95 -19.91
CA GLU A 68 27.07 -11.22 -20.65
C GLU A 68 26.00 -11.34 -21.74
N THR A 69 26.22 -12.24 -22.68
CA THR A 69 25.25 -12.53 -23.76
C THR A 69 24.33 -13.68 -23.35
N ASP A 70 23.03 -13.50 -23.54
CA ASP A 70 22.07 -14.60 -23.38
C ASP A 70 22.13 -15.54 -24.58
N ILE A 71 22.56 -16.75 -24.34
CA ILE A 71 22.65 -17.81 -25.37
C ILE A 71 21.52 -18.83 -25.28
N SER A 72 20.51 -18.62 -24.39
CA SER A 72 19.46 -19.62 -24.15
C SER A 72 18.67 -20.00 -25.41
N ASP A 73 18.34 -19.02 -26.22
CA ASP A 73 17.58 -19.20 -27.47
C ASP A 73 18.47 -19.39 -28.70
N MET A 74 19.81 -19.38 -28.53
CA MET A 74 20.76 -19.59 -29.62
C MET A 74 20.70 -21.04 -30.06
N LYS A 75 20.69 -21.28 -31.38
CA LYS A 75 20.75 -22.63 -31.92
C LYS A 75 22.14 -23.23 -31.75
N LEU A 76 22.21 -24.54 -31.47
CA LEU A 76 23.43 -25.27 -31.19
C LEU A 76 24.48 -25.08 -32.29
N ASN A 77 24.09 -25.15 -33.57
CA ASN A 77 25.02 -24.94 -34.69
C ASN A 77 25.54 -23.49 -34.76
N ALA A 78 24.76 -22.50 -34.32
CA ALA A 78 25.22 -21.11 -34.21
C ALA A 78 26.27 -20.96 -33.11
N PHE A 79 26.02 -21.54 -31.94
CA PHE A 79 26.93 -21.58 -30.80
C PHE A 79 28.24 -22.30 -31.16
N LEU A 80 28.14 -23.49 -31.76
CA LEU A 80 29.33 -24.25 -32.19
C LEU A 80 30.17 -23.51 -33.24
N ARG A 81 29.52 -22.81 -34.17
CA ARG A 81 30.21 -22.00 -35.19
C ARG A 81 30.94 -20.80 -34.57
N GLU A 82 30.33 -20.17 -33.57
CA GLU A 82 30.92 -19.01 -32.90
C GLU A 82 32.18 -19.39 -32.12
N HIS A 83 32.14 -20.50 -31.38
CA HIS A 83 33.25 -20.89 -30.50
C HIS A 83 34.26 -21.84 -31.12
N PHE A 84 33.84 -22.68 -32.08
CA PHE A 84 34.68 -23.75 -32.65
C PHE A 84 34.83 -23.64 -34.18
N GLY A 85 34.19 -22.67 -34.81
CA GLY A 85 34.23 -22.49 -36.27
C GLY A 85 33.60 -23.64 -37.01
N SER A 86 34.18 -24.02 -38.16
CA SER A 86 33.68 -25.12 -38.99
C SER A 86 34.08 -26.51 -38.50
N ARG A 87 34.74 -26.64 -37.36
CA ARG A 87 35.19 -27.94 -36.82
C ARG A 87 34.07 -28.73 -36.12
N ALA A 88 32.99 -28.06 -35.73
CA ALA A 88 31.90 -28.68 -35.02
C ALA A 88 30.57 -28.24 -35.62
N ALA A 89 29.71 -29.18 -35.98
CA ALA A 89 28.33 -28.96 -36.36
C ALA A 89 27.55 -30.27 -36.15
N VAL A 90 26.27 -30.13 -35.78
CA VAL A 90 25.31 -31.23 -35.72
C VAL A 90 24.39 -31.19 -36.93
N GLU A 91 23.73 -32.32 -37.24
CA GLU A 91 22.73 -32.40 -38.31
C GLU A 91 21.57 -31.43 -38.02
N GLU A 92 20.89 -30.95 -39.07
CA GLU A 92 19.83 -29.92 -38.93
C GLU A 92 18.67 -30.39 -38.03
N GLU A 93 18.39 -31.70 -38.04
CA GLU A 93 17.37 -32.30 -37.14
C GLU A 93 17.79 -32.28 -35.66
N GLN A 94 19.07 -32.14 -35.38
CA GLN A 94 19.65 -32.06 -34.03
C GLN A 94 20.03 -30.63 -33.63
N ASN A 95 19.74 -29.66 -34.48
CA ASN A 95 20.06 -28.25 -34.25
C ASN A 95 19.03 -27.58 -33.31
N VAL A 96 19.00 -28.01 -32.06
CA VAL A 96 18.14 -27.47 -30.98
C VAL A 96 18.68 -26.15 -30.46
N ASP A 97 17.91 -25.47 -29.65
CA ASP A 97 18.42 -24.32 -28.88
C ASP A 97 19.32 -24.76 -27.72
N MET A 98 20.14 -23.84 -27.23
CA MET A 98 21.11 -24.15 -26.17
C MET A 98 20.41 -24.54 -24.86
N TRP A 99 19.18 -24.07 -24.63
CA TRP A 99 18.40 -24.46 -23.46
C TRP A 99 17.98 -25.93 -23.50
N ASP A 100 17.58 -26.43 -24.67
CA ASP A 100 17.25 -27.86 -24.85
C ASP A 100 18.51 -28.74 -24.91
N PHE A 101 19.60 -28.25 -25.51
CA PHE A 101 20.90 -28.94 -25.53
C PHE A 101 21.39 -29.28 -24.12
N LEU A 102 21.20 -28.39 -23.14
CA LEU A 102 21.60 -28.62 -21.75
C LEU A 102 20.91 -29.83 -21.07
N ARG A 103 19.78 -30.32 -21.61
CA ARG A 103 19.07 -31.46 -21.01
C ARG A 103 19.85 -32.75 -21.14
N SER A 104 20.48 -32.96 -22.30
CA SER A 104 21.18 -34.19 -22.63
C SER A 104 22.28 -33.90 -23.65
N PRO A 105 23.36 -33.21 -23.28
CA PRO A 105 24.41 -32.82 -24.22
C PRO A 105 24.98 -34.00 -24.99
N ASP A 106 25.14 -35.16 -24.32
CA ASP A 106 25.63 -36.42 -24.91
C ASP A 106 24.69 -37.00 -25.99
N ALA A 107 23.44 -36.60 -26.03
CA ALA A 107 22.50 -37.03 -27.06
C ALA A 107 22.81 -36.37 -28.41
N PHE A 108 23.30 -35.12 -28.38
CA PHE A 108 23.56 -34.30 -29.56
C PHE A 108 25.01 -34.34 -30.01
N ILE A 109 25.95 -34.37 -29.07
CA ILE A 109 27.41 -34.40 -29.36
C ILE A 109 28.01 -35.68 -28.77
N LYS A 110 28.58 -36.51 -29.62
CA LYS A 110 29.22 -37.77 -29.20
C LYS A 110 30.70 -37.64 -28.89
N ASP A 111 31.32 -36.56 -29.32
CA ASP A 111 32.73 -36.27 -29.07
C ASP A 111 32.90 -35.74 -27.64
N GLN A 112 33.46 -36.54 -26.77
CA GLN A 112 33.69 -36.24 -25.35
C GLN A 112 34.68 -35.09 -25.17
N GLN A 113 35.69 -34.97 -26.06
CA GLN A 113 36.64 -33.87 -25.99
C GLN A 113 35.96 -32.52 -26.29
N LEU A 114 35.10 -32.51 -27.31
CA LEU A 114 34.31 -31.32 -27.66
C LEU A 114 33.33 -30.95 -26.54
N LEU A 115 32.68 -31.92 -25.89
CA LEU A 115 31.81 -31.70 -24.76
C LEU A 115 32.57 -31.10 -23.56
N GLU A 116 33.80 -31.55 -23.32
CA GLU A 116 34.63 -30.96 -22.27
C GLU A 116 35.03 -29.52 -22.60
N GLU A 117 35.42 -29.25 -23.85
CA GLU A 117 35.72 -27.89 -24.32
C GLU A 117 34.51 -26.97 -24.18
N ILE A 118 33.28 -27.40 -24.56
CA ILE A 118 32.03 -26.67 -24.39
C ILE A 118 31.77 -26.40 -22.90
N SER A 119 31.97 -27.40 -22.05
CA SER A 119 31.72 -27.31 -20.60
C SER A 119 32.60 -26.26 -19.89
N ASN A 120 33.73 -25.92 -20.50
CA ASN A 120 34.66 -24.91 -19.99
C ASN A 120 34.35 -23.50 -20.48
N LEU A 121 33.44 -23.33 -21.44
CA LEU A 121 33.05 -22.02 -21.94
C LEU A 121 32.19 -21.29 -20.89
N LYS A 122 32.51 -20.02 -20.68
CA LYS A 122 31.86 -19.15 -19.66
C LYS A 122 30.35 -19.07 -19.87
N ASP A 123 29.92 -18.80 -21.10
CA ASP A 123 28.50 -18.60 -21.42
C ASP A 123 27.70 -19.90 -21.22
N TYR A 124 28.28 -21.03 -21.59
CA TYR A 124 27.72 -22.35 -21.34
C TYR A 124 27.60 -22.64 -19.84
N GLN A 125 28.61 -22.29 -19.06
CA GLN A 125 28.61 -22.50 -17.61
C GLN A 125 27.50 -21.66 -16.95
N LEU A 126 27.35 -20.41 -17.34
CA LEU A 126 26.28 -19.52 -16.81
C LEU A 126 24.89 -20.06 -17.17
N LEU A 127 24.68 -20.50 -18.42
CA LEU A 127 23.41 -21.05 -18.85
C LEU A 127 23.08 -22.37 -18.12
N ARG A 128 24.08 -23.22 -17.91
CA ARG A 128 23.95 -24.48 -17.15
C ARG A 128 23.58 -24.21 -15.69
N ASP A 129 24.24 -23.24 -15.07
CA ASP A 129 24.00 -22.91 -13.69
C ASP A 129 22.63 -22.25 -13.53
N ARG A 130 22.20 -21.37 -14.48
CA ARG A 130 20.82 -20.85 -14.54
C ARG A 130 19.81 -21.98 -14.49
N ARG A 131 20.00 -23.01 -15.32
CA ARG A 131 19.09 -24.13 -15.37
C ARG A 131 19.02 -24.85 -14.02
N LYS A 132 20.18 -25.15 -13.42
CA LYS A 132 20.24 -25.80 -12.12
C LYS A 132 19.49 -24.97 -11.04
N LEU A 133 19.67 -23.66 -11.05
CA LEU A 133 19.00 -22.77 -10.09
C LEU A 133 17.49 -22.71 -10.35
N ALA A 134 17.06 -22.68 -11.63
CA ALA A 134 15.65 -22.72 -12.00
C ALA A 134 14.99 -24.06 -11.61
N ASP A 135 15.67 -25.19 -11.84
CA ASP A 135 15.19 -26.52 -11.44
C ASP A 135 15.09 -26.62 -9.89
N GLY A 136 15.95 -25.89 -9.16
CA GLY A 136 15.88 -25.73 -7.71
C GLY A 136 14.90 -24.66 -7.23
N HIS A 137 14.08 -24.07 -8.12
CA HIS A 137 13.11 -23.00 -7.83
C HIS A 137 13.73 -21.68 -7.36
N LEU A 138 15.04 -21.45 -7.59
CA LEU A 138 15.71 -20.19 -7.28
C LEU A 138 15.53 -19.21 -8.44
N ASN A 139 14.56 -18.35 -8.32
CA ASN A 139 14.24 -17.36 -9.35
C ASN A 139 14.77 -15.97 -9.02
N TYR A 140 14.84 -15.63 -7.73
CA TYR A 140 15.20 -14.31 -7.23
C TYR A 140 16.43 -14.36 -6.34
N LEU A 141 17.10 -13.24 -6.20
CA LEU A 141 18.31 -13.13 -5.37
C LEU A 141 18.03 -13.44 -3.89
N GLU A 142 16.82 -13.20 -3.41
CA GLU A 142 16.43 -13.56 -2.04
C GLU A 142 16.48 -15.08 -1.82
N ASP A 143 16.09 -15.88 -2.83
CA ASP A 143 16.13 -17.35 -2.75
C ASP A 143 17.55 -17.85 -2.56
N TRP A 144 18.54 -17.13 -3.10
CA TRP A 144 19.96 -17.44 -2.97
C TRP A 144 20.49 -17.34 -1.53
N ILE A 145 19.86 -16.54 -0.69
CA ILE A 145 20.27 -16.39 0.72
C ILE A 145 20.13 -17.71 1.45
N GLU A 146 18.98 -18.38 1.31
CA GLU A 146 18.61 -19.60 2.03
C GLU A 146 19.08 -20.87 1.31
N PHE A 147 19.61 -20.74 0.09
CA PHE A 147 20.07 -21.88 -0.67
C PHE A 147 21.33 -22.51 -0.05
N GLU A 148 21.21 -23.75 0.44
CA GLU A 148 22.31 -24.46 1.11
C GLU A 148 23.34 -25.01 0.13
N GLU A 149 22.92 -25.45 -1.07
CA GLU A 149 23.77 -26.15 -2.03
C GLU A 149 24.55 -25.20 -2.97
N LYS A 150 25.08 -24.09 -2.43
CA LYS A 150 25.82 -23.07 -3.22
C LYS A 150 27.04 -23.63 -3.96
N ASP A 151 27.54 -24.78 -3.53
CA ASP A 151 28.67 -25.45 -4.16
C ASP A 151 28.30 -26.21 -5.44
N THR A 152 27.02 -26.35 -5.75
CA THR A 152 26.55 -27.03 -6.97
C THR A 152 26.67 -26.16 -8.23
N VAL A 153 26.84 -24.87 -8.08
CA VAL A 153 27.06 -23.92 -9.18
C VAL A 153 28.53 -23.52 -9.30
N THR A 154 28.89 -22.98 -10.45
CA THR A 154 30.28 -22.57 -10.71
C THR A 154 30.71 -21.42 -9.78
N PRO A 155 32.04 -21.29 -9.53
CA PRO A 155 32.57 -20.18 -8.76
C PRO A 155 32.21 -18.79 -9.32
N LEU A 156 32.04 -18.69 -10.63
CA LEU A 156 31.64 -17.45 -11.31
C LEU A 156 30.21 -17.06 -10.95
N THR A 157 29.25 -17.98 -11.06
CA THR A 157 27.86 -17.80 -10.67
C THR A 157 27.73 -17.41 -9.20
N ARG A 158 28.42 -18.16 -8.34
CA ARG A 158 28.45 -17.90 -6.90
C ARG A 158 28.98 -16.50 -6.59
N LYS A 159 30.07 -16.11 -7.27
CA LYS A 159 30.64 -14.78 -7.09
C LYS A 159 29.66 -13.68 -7.50
N LYS A 160 29.07 -13.76 -8.70
CA LYS A 160 28.12 -12.75 -9.18
C LYS A 160 26.94 -12.55 -8.22
N LEU A 161 26.32 -13.65 -7.74
CA LEU A 161 25.21 -13.60 -6.80
C LEU A 161 25.61 -13.04 -5.42
N ASN A 162 26.77 -13.45 -4.90
CA ASN A 162 27.26 -12.92 -3.61
C ASN A 162 27.70 -11.47 -3.71
N ASP A 163 28.28 -11.04 -4.83
CA ASP A 163 28.64 -9.63 -5.06
C ASP A 163 27.38 -8.76 -5.10
N ALA A 164 26.33 -9.21 -5.78
CA ALA A 164 25.02 -8.52 -5.82
C ALA A 164 24.41 -8.40 -4.41
N LEU A 165 24.41 -9.48 -3.61
CA LEU A 165 23.95 -9.45 -2.22
C LEU A 165 24.77 -8.46 -1.38
N THR A 166 26.10 -8.49 -1.54
CA THR A 166 26.99 -7.60 -0.78
C THR A 166 26.76 -6.14 -1.13
N GLN A 167 26.49 -5.84 -2.40
CA GLN A 167 26.16 -4.49 -2.85
C GLN A 167 24.86 -4.01 -2.19
N ILE A 168 23.81 -4.82 -2.22
CA ILE A 168 22.52 -4.48 -1.59
C ILE A 168 22.70 -4.26 -0.09
N GLN A 169 23.40 -5.16 0.59
CA GLN A 169 23.63 -5.05 2.05
C GLN A 169 24.38 -3.78 2.42
N LYS A 170 25.37 -3.37 1.63
CA LYS A 170 26.11 -2.13 1.84
C LYS A 170 25.21 -0.90 1.66
N GLU A 171 24.38 -0.89 0.62
CA GLU A 171 23.48 0.24 0.36
C GLU A 171 22.37 0.33 1.41
N VAL A 172 21.82 -0.81 1.85
CA VAL A 172 20.85 -0.84 2.95
C VAL A 172 21.50 -0.32 4.25
N ALA A 173 22.70 -0.77 4.56
CA ALA A 173 23.42 -0.30 5.75
C ALA A 173 23.74 1.21 5.67
N ARG A 174 24.10 1.71 4.48
CA ARG A 174 24.31 3.15 4.26
C ARG A 174 23.04 3.94 4.46
N TRP A 175 21.94 3.50 3.85
CA TRP A 175 20.63 4.13 3.98
C TRP A 175 20.16 4.13 5.44
N GLU A 176 20.29 3.01 6.16
CA GLU A 176 19.95 2.92 7.59
C GLU A 176 20.81 3.85 8.47
N ALA A 177 22.09 4.04 8.10
CA ALA A 177 22.97 4.96 8.79
C ALA A 177 22.58 6.43 8.52
N GLU A 178 22.26 6.77 7.28
CA GLU A 178 21.79 8.11 6.90
C GLU A 178 20.45 8.44 7.56
N GLU A 179 19.52 7.50 7.56
CA GLU A 179 18.21 7.64 8.23
C GLU A 179 18.37 7.77 9.76
N ARG A 180 19.32 7.04 10.35
CA ARG A 180 19.63 7.13 11.78
C ARG A 180 20.26 8.48 12.12
N ALA A 181 21.18 8.96 11.29
CA ALA A 181 21.80 10.27 11.45
C ALA A 181 20.77 11.40 11.30
N LYS A 182 19.88 11.30 10.32
CA LYS A 182 18.79 12.26 10.11
C LYS A 182 17.83 12.29 11.31
N ARG A 183 17.46 11.12 11.84
CA ARG A 183 16.63 11.02 13.05
C ARG A 183 17.30 11.58 14.29
N MET A 184 18.60 11.31 14.49
CA MET A 184 19.33 11.89 15.62
C MET A 184 19.39 13.41 15.51
N ALA A 185 19.59 13.95 14.30
CA ALA A 185 19.58 15.39 14.08
C ALA A 185 18.17 16.01 14.28
N GLU A 186 17.10 15.31 13.86
CA GLU A 186 15.72 15.74 14.10
C GLU A 186 15.33 15.59 15.58
N GLU A 187 15.84 14.59 16.27
CA GLU A 187 15.62 14.37 17.69
C GLU A 187 16.37 15.39 18.57
N ASP A 188 17.59 15.80 18.20
CA ASP A 188 18.33 16.89 18.85
C ASP A 188 17.62 18.25 18.66
N VAL A 189 17.02 18.50 17.50
CA VAL A 189 16.20 19.70 17.23
C VAL A 189 14.89 19.64 18.03
N ARG A 190 14.25 18.45 18.15
CA ARG A 190 13.03 18.27 18.95
C ARG A 190 13.26 18.33 20.45
N GLN A 191 14.41 17.85 20.94
CA GLN A 191 14.76 17.90 22.38
C GLN A 191 14.86 19.34 22.92
N ASN A 192 15.05 20.32 22.03
CA ASN A 192 15.17 21.73 22.44
C ASN A 192 13.85 22.53 22.38
N THR A 193 12.72 21.97 21.90
CA THR A 193 11.57 22.82 21.59
C THR A 193 10.17 22.33 22.01
N GLU A 194 9.93 21.06 22.45
CA GLU A 194 8.55 20.62 22.74
C GLU A 194 8.43 19.69 23.96
N GLU A 195 7.37 19.91 24.77
CA GLU A 195 6.91 18.98 25.79
C GLU A 195 6.58 17.62 25.13
N LYS A 196 7.33 16.57 25.50
CA LYS A 196 7.16 15.20 25.00
C LYS A 196 5.78 14.59 25.28
N THR A 197 4.98 15.27 26.06
CA THR A 197 3.67 14.79 26.53
C THR A 197 2.67 15.91 26.54
N THR A 198 1.55 15.74 25.82
CA THR A 198 0.48 16.75 25.72
C THR A 198 -0.88 16.13 26.03
N LYS A 199 -1.63 16.71 26.97
CA LYS A 199 -3.02 16.35 27.22
C LYS A 199 -3.92 17.04 26.19
N LEU A 200 -4.82 16.29 25.58
CA LEU A 200 -5.74 16.77 24.56
C LEU A 200 -7.15 16.92 25.16
N GLU A 201 -7.45 18.14 25.64
CA GLU A 201 -8.74 18.43 26.30
C GLU A 201 -9.92 18.27 25.34
N GLY A 202 -10.97 17.58 25.83
CA GLY A 202 -12.20 17.33 25.08
C GLY A 202 -12.05 16.43 23.86
N PHE A 203 -10.87 15.84 23.62
CA PHE A 203 -10.66 14.93 22.52
C PHE A 203 -11.25 13.54 22.78
N TYR A 204 -11.20 13.09 24.06
CA TYR A 204 -11.86 11.85 24.46
C TYR A 204 -13.36 11.91 24.20
N GLU A 205 -14.02 12.95 24.66
CA GLU A 205 -15.46 13.16 24.50
C GLU A 205 -15.87 13.27 23.05
N SER A 206 -15.04 13.93 22.23
CA SER A 206 -15.30 14.08 20.79
C SER A 206 -15.28 12.74 20.06
N VAL A 207 -14.31 11.87 20.37
CA VAL A 207 -14.20 10.54 19.75
C VAL A 207 -15.24 9.58 20.32
N TYR A 208 -15.39 9.53 21.65
CA TYR A 208 -16.36 8.68 22.32
C TYR A 208 -17.80 9.04 21.96
N GLY A 209 -18.11 10.33 21.91
CA GLY A 209 -19.44 10.88 21.57
C GLY A 209 -19.64 11.13 20.08
N ALA A 210 -18.83 10.55 19.19
CA ALA A 210 -18.97 10.74 17.76
C ALA A 210 -20.38 10.39 17.27
N LYS A 211 -20.92 11.25 16.41
CA LYS A 211 -22.31 11.17 15.94
C LYS A 211 -22.42 10.21 14.76
N TRP A 212 -23.45 9.38 14.80
CA TRP A 212 -23.77 8.46 13.72
C TRP A 212 -24.58 9.12 12.62
N GLY A 213 -24.26 8.79 11.39
CA GLY A 213 -25.09 8.96 10.22
C GLY A 213 -24.96 7.73 9.33
N HIS A 214 -25.81 7.61 8.33
CA HIS A 214 -25.74 6.50 7.39
C HIS A 214 -26.34 6.86 6.03
N VAL A 215 -26.02 6.04 5.04
CA VAL A 215 -26.55 6.15 3.68
C VAL A 215 -27.20 4.84 3.30
N LEU A 216 -28.46 4.89 2.89
CA LEU A 216 -29.22 3.76 2.35
C LEU A 216 -29.22 3.80 0.83
N GLY A 217 -29.06 2.64 0.20
CA GLY A 217 -29.15 2.46 -1.23
C GLY A 217 -30.52 1.88 -1.63
N PHE A 218 -31.14 2.50 -2.63
CA PHE A 218 -32.40 2.08 -3.23
C PHE A 218 -32.19 1.87 -4.72
N TYR A 219 -32.83 0.88 -5.28
CA TYR A 219 -32.98 0.81 -6.71
C TYR A 219 -34.31 1.45 -7.11
N ASP A 220 -34.26 2.49 -7.95
CA ASP A 220 -35.44 3.14 -8.47
C ASP A 220 -35.82 2.55 -9.84
N ASP A 221 -36.87 1.74 -9.87
CA ASP A 221 -37.36 1.08 -11.10
C ASP A 221 -37.81 2.06 -12.19
N LYS A 222 -38.14 3.31 -11.82
CA LYS A 222 -38.63 4.30 -12.78
C LYS A 222 -37.52 4.92 -13.63
N ILE A 223 -36.35 5.10 -13.01
CA ILE A 223 -35.16 5.67 -13.66
C ILE A 223 -34.10 4.64 -13.96
N CYS A 224 -34.29 3.39 -13.52
CA CYS A 224 -33.33 2.28 -13.63
C CYS A 224 -31.95 2.63 -13.04
N GLU A 225 -31.93 3.38 -11.94
CA GLU A 225 -30.72 3.84 -11.28
C GLU A 225 -30.77 3.61 -9.78
N ASP A 226 -29.60 3.44 -9.20
CA ASP A 226 -29.44 3.38 -7.75
C ASP A 226 -29.45 4.77 -7.16
N ARG A 227 -30.39 5.01 -6.24
CA ARG A 227 -30.54 6.24 -5.48
C ARG A 227 -29.93 6.08 -4.09
N MET A 228 -29.29 7.12 -3.57
CA MET A 228 -28.74 7.17 -2.23
C MET A 228 -29.52 8.16 -1.37
N GLU A 229 -29.86 7.75 -0.15
CA GLU A 229 -30.53 8.61 0.83
C GLU A 229 -29.68 8.68 2.09
N VAL A 230 -29.41 9.92 2.52
CA VAL A 230 -28.60 10.22 3.72
C VAL A 230 -29.53 10.39 4.91
N HIS A 231 -29.18 9.74 6.02
CA HIS A 231 -29.94 9.76 7.26
C HIS A 231 -29.03 10.02 8.46
N GLU A 232 -29.57 10.61 9.51
CA GLU A 232 -28.92 10.72 10.81
C GLU A 232 -29.12 9.44 11.64
N GLY A 233 -28.19 9.16 12.55
CA GLY A 233 -28.24 8.01 13.43
C GLY A 233 -27.70 6.72 12.82
N LYS A 234 -27.74 5.64 13.58
CA LYS A 234 -27.38 4.30 13.10
C LYS A 234 -28.44 3.75 12.15
N PRO A 235 -28.07 2.95 11.13
CA PRO A 235 -29.05 2.27 10.30
C PRO A 235 -29.85 1.25 11.13
N PRO A 236 -31.13 0.98 10.76
CA PRO A 236 -31.94 -0.03 11.46
C PRO A 236 -31.42 -1.46 11.27
N GLN A 237 -30.65 -1.69 10.21
CA GLN A 237 -29.99 -2.96 9.90
C GLN A 237 -28.47 -2.75 9.87
N SER A 238 -27.72 -3.79 10.26
CA SER A 238 -26.26 -3.83 10.20
C SER A 238 -25.79 -5.04 9.44
N TRP A 239 -24.56 -5.00 8.97
CA TRP A 239 -23.93 -6.15 8.33
C TRP A 239 -23.58 -7.21 9.38
N THR A 240 -23.54 -8.47 8.96
CA THR A 240 -23.07 -9.58 9.79
C THR A 240 -21.98 -10.34 9.06
N TYR A 241 -20.82 -10.42 9.70
CA TYR A 241 -19.73 -11.22 9.19
C TYR A 241 -19.95 -12.71 9.51
N LYS A 242 -19.99 -13.52 8.46
CA LYS A 242 -20.03 -14.98 8.59
C LYS A 242 -18.63 -15.53 8.38
N LYS A 243 -18.13 -16.35 9.33
CA LYS A 243 -16.82 -16.99 9.23
C LYS A 243 -16.73 -17.90 8.00
N GLU A 244 -17.84 -18.50 7.61
CA GLU A 244 -17.99 -19.32 6.41
C GLU A 244 -18.82 -18.57 5.36
N GLY A 245 -18.30 -18.46 4.14
CA GLY A 245 -18.96 -17.73 3.05
C GLY A 245 -18.43 -16.31 2.83
N LEU A 246 -19.00 -15.62 1.87
CA LEU A 246 -18.58 -14.27 1.43
C LEU A 246 -19.48 -13.15 1.99
N THR A 247 -20.45 -13.48 2.79
CA THR A 247 -21.52 -12.56 3.17
C THR A 247 -21.11 -11.64 4.28
N PHE A 248 -21.45 -10.39 4.13
CA PHE A 248 -21.20 -9.28 5.05
C PHE A 248 -22.51 -8.71 5.59
N GLU A 249 -23.63 -9.08 4.98
CA GLU A 249 -24.94 -8.61 5.40
C GLU A 249 -25.51 -9.54 6.46
N LYS A 250 -26.28 -8.97 7.37
CA LYS A 250 -27.01 -9.71 8.36
C LYS A 250 -27.99 -10.66 7.64
N ASP A 251 -27.97 -11.93 8.02
CA ASP A 251 -28.84 -12.93 7.42
C ASP A 251 -30.23 -12.90 8.05
N ASP A 252 -31.02 -11.95 7.62
CA ASP A 252 -32.42 -11.80 8.00
C ASP A 252 -33.38 -12.53 7.01
N GLY A 253 -32.84 -13.46 6.26
CA GLY A 253 -33.59 -14.17 5.22
C GLY A 253 -33.78 -13.31 3.97
N VAL A 254 -34.98 -13.31 3.40
CA VAL A 254 -35.27 -12.66 2.11
C VAL A 254 -35.14 -11.13 2.18
N GLU A 255 -35.29 -10.52 3.35
CA GLU A 255 -35.33 -9.07 3.51
C GLU A 255 -33.95 -8.41 3.39
N GLN A 256 -32.88 -9.11 3.73
CA GLN A 256 -31.53 -8.55 3.65
C GLN A 256 -31.10 -8.18 2.22
N PHE A 257 -31.69 -8.80 1.21
CA PHE A 257 -31.38 -8.55 -0.20
C PHE A 257 -32.33 -7.55 -0.85
N ARG A 258 -33.29 -7.02 -0.12
CA ARG A 258 -34.26 -6.04 -0.64
C ARG A 258 -33.82 -4.62 -0.28
N PRO A 259 -33.92 -3.65 -1.19
CA PRO A 259 -33.81 -2.23 -0.85
C PRO A 259 -34.87 -1.80 0.20
N PRO A 260 -34.55 -0.87 1.10
CA PRO A 260 -33.29 -0.14 1.22
C PRO A 260 -32.18 -0.93 1.92
N ARG A 261 -30.94 -0.79 1.45
CA ARG A 261 -29.78 -1.43 2.05
C ARG A 261 -28.84 -0.41 2.66
N PRO A 262 -28.30 -0.63 3.85
CA PRO A 262 -27.19 0.17 4.34
C PRO A 262 -25.97 0.02 3.41
N ARG A 263 -25.49 1.14 2.88
CA ARG A 263 -24.30 1.16 2.04
C ARG A 263 -23.12 1.77 2.75
N LEU A 264 -23.38 2.71 3.64
CA LEU A 264 -22.36 3.42 4.38
C LEU A 264 -22.89 3.80 5.75
N MET A 265 -22.13 3.56 6.79
CA MET A 265 -22.26 4.22 8.07
C MET A 265 -21.17 5.29 8.19
N VAL A 266 -21.43 6.36 8.89
CA VAL A 266 -20.47 7.44 9.12
C VAL A 266 -20.45 7.79 10.59
N LEU A 267 -19.24 7.95 11.13
CA LEU A 267 -19.01 8.50 12.47
C LEU A 267 -18.35 9.86 12.32
N THR A 268 -18.99 10.89 12.84
CA THR A 268 -18.49 12.26 12.81
C THR A 268 -18.01 12.69 14.18
N SER A 269 -16.70 12.95 14.32
CA SER A 269 -16.07 13.49 15.51
C SER A 269 -15.76 14.97 15.32
N ASP A 270 -16.29 15.83 16.16
CA ASP A 270 -16.17 17.29 16.01
C ASP A 270 -14.70 17.76 16.05
N LYS A 271 -13.84 17.08 16.80
CA LYS A 271 -12.39 17.35 16.87
C LYS A 271 -11.56 16.45 15.94
N GLY A 272 -12.21 15.66 15.10
CA GLY A 272 -11.55 14.69 14.21
C GLY A 272 -11.04 13.45 14.95
N TRP A 273 -10.06 12.79 14.36
CA TRP A 273 -9.53 11.48 14.75
C TRP A 273 -8.00 11.56 14.93
N PRO A 274 -7.36 10.65 15.67
CA PRO A 274 -5.88 10.65 15.82
C PRO A 274 -5.12 10.75 14.49
N TYR A 275 -5.56 10.01 13.47
CA TYR A 275 -4.98 10.08 12.14
C TYR A 275 -5.08 11.48 11.51
N SER A 276 -6.21 12.16 11.65
CA SER A 276 -6.40 13.51 11.11
C SER A 276 -5.52 14.55 11.80
N TRP A 277 -5.27 14.37 13.08
CA TRP A 277 -4.36 15.24 13.85
C TRP A 277 -2.91 15.06 13.42
N ARG A 278 -2.48 13.80 13.22
CA ARG A 278 -1.16 13.51 12.70
C ARG A 278 -0.93 14.12 11.32
N GLU A 279 -1.89 13.95 10.42
CA GLU A 279 -1.80 14.46 9.04
C GLU A 279 -2.05 15.97 8.95
N ASN A 280 -2.39 16.62 10.07
CA ASN A 280 -2.79 18.03 10.13
C ASN A 280 -3.89 18.36 9.10
N LYS A 281 -4.89 17.49 8.99
CA LYS A 281 -6.03 17.59 8.07
C LYS A 281 -7.33 17.65 8.87
N PRO A 282 -8.26 18.56 8.53
CA PRO A 282 -9.55 18.64 9.21
C PRO A 282 -10.52 17.53 8.76
N ILE A 283 -10.17 16.26 9.01
CA ILE A 283 -11.03 15.12 8.67
C ILE A 283 -11.84 14.75 9.92
N VAL A 284 -13.13 14.98 9.86
CA VAL A 284 -14.07 14.71 10.96
C VAL A 284 -14.87 13.42 10.73
N ASP A 285 -15.13 13.06 9.48
CA ASP A 285 -15.94 11.90 9.09
C ASP A 285 -15.09 10.65 8.93
N CYS A 286 -15.47 9.58 9.62
CA CYS A 286 -14.95 8.23 9.47
C CYS A 286 -15.99 7.40 8.70
N TYR A 287 -15.61 6.93 7.52
CA TYR A 287 -16.48 6.14 6.65
C TYR A 287 -16.39 4.65 6.98
N VAL A 288 -17.53 4.08 7.32
CA VAL A 288 -17.65 2.66 7.69
C VAL A 288 -18.52 1.96 6.67
N ASN A 289 -17.91 1.25 5.73
CA ASN A 289 -18.59 0.32 4.84
C ASN A 289 -18.58 -1.10 5.43
N CYS A 290 -19.13 -2.07 4.73
CA CYS A 290 -19.20 -3.45 5.20
C CYS A 290 -17.82 -4.07 5.49
N GLU A 291 -16.78 -3.71 4.75
CA GLU A 291 -15.41 -4.21 4.99
C GLU A 291 -14.79 -3.64 6.27
N VAL A 292 -15.00 -2.37 6.55
CA VAL A 292 -14.54 -1.73 7.79
C VAL A 292 -15.27 -2.31 9.00
N ASP A 293 -16.58 -2.50 8.90
CA ASP A 293 -17.36 -3.11 9.98
C ASP A 293 -17.00 -4.58 10.21
N ARG A 294 -16.69 -5.32 9.14
CA ARG A 294 -16.18 -6.69 9.23
C ARG A 294 -14.87 -6.78 10.05
N VAL A 295 -13.96 -5.84 9.86
CA VAL A 295 -12.72 -5.82 10.64
C VAL A 295 -13.02 -5.71 12.13
N TRP A 296 -13.95 -4.84 12.50
CA TRP A 296 -14.39 -4.74 13.90
C TRP A 296 -15.00 -6.04 14.40
N GLN A 297 -15.94 -6.64 13.67
CA GLN A 297 -16.60 -7.88 14.09
C GLN A 297 -15.63 -9.05 14.29
N ILE A 298 -14.50 -9.07 13.60
CA ILE A 298 -13.42 -10.05 13.83
C ILE A 298 -12.72 -9.75 15.17
N VAL A 299 -12.36 -8.49 15.40
CA VAL A 299 -11.68 -8.06 16.64
C VAL A 299 -12.61 -8.22 17.86
N GLU A 300 -13.88 -7.89 17.73
CA GLU A 300 -14.89 -8.05 18.78
C GLU A 300 -14.99 -9.48 19.26
N ARG A 301 -15.04 -10.46 18.34
CA ARG A 301 -15.04 -11.89 18.68
C ARG A 301 -13.77 -12.31 19.41
N ASP A 302 -12.60 -11.83 19.01
CA ASP A 302 -11.37 -12.13 19.72
C ASP A 302 -11.41 -11.61 21.17
N ILE A 303 -12.06 -10.45 21.40
CA ILE A 303 -12.25 -9.89 22.74
C ILE A 303 -13.30 -10.69 23.55
N GLU A 304 -14.33 -11.20 22.91
CA GLU A 304 -15.36 -12.03 23.52
C GLU A 304 -14.84 -13.42 23.89
N ASP A 305 -14.13 -14.09 22.97
CA ASP A 305 -13.56 -15.43 23.16
C ASP A 305 -12.66 -15.51 24.40
N LEU A 306 -11.97 -14.40 24.75
CA LEU A 306 -11.18 -14.31 25.98
C LEU A 306 -12.02 -14.33 27.26
N SER A 307 -13.25 -13.81 27.20
CA SER A 307 -14.11 -13.66 28.38
C SER A 307 -14.70 -14.98 28.81
N ASP A 308 -14.95 -15.88 27.86
CA ASP A 308 -15.73 -17.10 28.09
C ASP A 308 -14.91 -18.27 28.63
N GLY A 309 -13.60 -18.12 28.80
CA GLY A 309 -12.73 -19.13 29.44
C GLY A 309 -12.73 -20.50 28.77
N PHE A 310 -13.24 -20.61 27.54
CA PHE A 310 -13.34 -21.87 26.82
C PHE A 310 -11.95 -22.29 26.27
N GLY A 311 -11.33 -23.20 27.02
CA GLY A 311 -10.16 -23.94 26.60
C GLY A 311 -8.86 -23.45 27.22
N GLY A 312 -8.42 -24.04 28.27
CA GLY A 312 -7.16 -24.11 29.00
C GLY A 312 -5.84 -23.63 28.34
N TYR A 313 -5.89 -22.73 27.41
CA TYR A 313 -4.77 -22.11 26.69
C TYR A 313 -4.72 -20.62 27.00
N ASP A 314 -3.51 -20.14 27.10
CA ASP A 314 -2.99 -18.81 27.38
C ASP A 314 -4.01 -17.65 27.11
N PRO A 315 -4.32 -16.79 28.11
CA PRO A 315 -5.25 -15.66 27.99
C PRO A 315 -4.66 -14.49 27.21
N THR A 316 -3.86 -14.73 26.17
CA THR A 316 -3.36 -13.68 25.31
C THR A 316 -4.38 -13.35 24.23
N LEU A 317 -4.73 -12.06 24.12
CA LEU A 317 -5.53 -11.55 23.00
C LEU A 317 -4.83 -11.87 21.68
N ARG A 318 -5.57 -12.39 20.72
CA ARG A 318 -5.03 -12.68 19.38
C ARG A 318 -4.47 -11.41 18.78
N GLN A 319 -3.29 -11.54 18.22
CA GLN A 319 -2.69 -10.43 17.48
C GLN A 319 -3.15 -10.47 16.04
N ARG A 320 -3.50 -9.31 15.51
CA ARG A 320 -4.01 -9.16 14.15
C ARG A 320 -3.14 -8.23 13.32
N VAL A 321 -3.13 -8.46 12.02
CA VAL A 321 -2.63 -7.50 11.04
C VAL A 321 -3.68 -7.29 9.96
N LEU A 322 -4.10 -6.04 9.81
CA LEU A 322 -5.00 -5.60 8.74
C LEU A 322 -4.17 -5.16 7.55
N VAL A 323 -4.41 -5.79 6.41
CA VAL A 323 -3.72 -5.48 5.15
C VAL A 323 -4.74 -5.04 4.12
N GLY A 324 -4.51 -3.90 3.49
CA GLY A 324 -5.38 -3.39 2.42
C GLY A 324 -4.63 -2.46 1.47
N THR A 325 -5.19 -2.23 0.30
CA THR A 325 -4.63 -1.32 -0.71
C THR A 325 -4.35 0.06 -0.11
N PRO A 326 -3.18 0.66 -0.33
CA PRO A 326 -2.90 2.00 0.18
C PRO A 326 -3.89 3.04 -0.32
N GLY A 327 -4.54 3.76 0.60
CA GLY A 327 -5.49 4.83 0.27
C GLY A 327 -6.96 4.45 0.31
N ILE A 328 -7.31 3.21 0.67
CA ILE A 328 -8.72 2.81 0.84
C ILE A 328 -9.31 3.16 2.20
N GLY A 329 -8.49 3.55 3.16
CA GLY A 329 -8.96 3.99 4.48
C GLY A 329 -8.55 3.09 5.64
N ASN A 330 -7.50 2.26 5.52
CA ASN A 330 -7.03 1.39 6.61
C ASN A 330 -6.82 2.18 7.91
N SER A 331 -6.01 3.25 7.87
CA SER A 331 -5.70 4.06 9.05
C SER A 331 -6.86 4.99 9.44
N MET A 332 -7.39 5.73 8.46
CA MET A 332 -8.43 6.73 8.74
C MET A 332 -9.77 6.08 9.08
N ASN A 333 -10.25 5.14 8.27
CA ASN A 333 -11.57 4.56 8.47
C ASN A 333 -11.52 3.37 9.44
N ALA A 334 -10.75 2.32 9.13
CA ALA A 334 -10.71 1.15 10.00
C ALA A 334 -10.06 1.45 11.35
N GLY A 335 -8.94 2.19 11.38
CA GLY A 335 -8.27 2.58 12.62
C GLY A 335 -9.14 3.45 13.53
N SER A 336 -9.85 4.45 12.96
CA SER A 336 -10.75 5.32 13.74
C SER A 336 -12.00 4.57 14.22
N TYR A 337 -12.56 3.71 13.39
CA TYR A 337 -13.71 2.88 13.76
C TYR A 337 -13.37 1.88 14.87
N LEU A 338 -12.22 1.20 14.75
CA LEU A 338 -11.71 0.33 15.81
C LEU A 338 -11.53 1.10 17.13
N LEU A 339 -10.93 2.30 17.07
CA LEU A 339 -10.78 3.14 18.25
C LEU A 339 -12.14 3.45 18.89
N TYR A 340 -13.12 3.91 18.10
CA TYR A 340 -14.46 4.20 18.59
C TYR A 340 -15.08 2.98 19.27
N GLN A 341 -15.06 1.84 18.64
CA GLN A 341 -15.66 0.60 19.15
C GLN A 341 -14.96 0.10 20.42
N LEU A 342 -13.62 0.12 20.44
CA LEU A 342 -12.83 -0.27 21.62
C LEU A 342 -13.11 0.64 22.83
N LEU A 343 -13.35 1.92 22.60
CA LEU A 343 -13.76 2.84 23.67
C LEU A 343 -15.15 2.50 24.23
N HIS A 344 -16.03 1.89 23.42
CA HIS A 344 -17.38 1.45 23.83
C HIS A 344 -17.42 0.03 24.37
N CYS A 345 -16.32 -0.76 24.25
CA CYS A 345 -16.21 -2.05 24.90
C CYS A 345 -16.30 -1.93 26.43
N ASP A 346 -16.63 -3.05 27.09
CA ASP A 346 -16.64 -3.14 28.53
C ASP A 346 -15.27 -2.73 29.13
N ALA A 347 -15.33 -1.86 30.14
CA ALA A 347 -14.12 -1.39 30.84
C ALA A 347 -13.43 -2.48 31.66
N GLU A 348 -14.11 -3.58 32.01
CA GLU A 348 -13.50 -4.75 32.63
C GLU A 348 -12.59 -5.51 31.65
N LYS A 349 -12.93 -5.46 30.36
CA LYS A 349 -12.17 -6.09 29.28
C LYS A 349 -11.04 -5.19 28.76
N ILE A 350 -11.34 -3.92 28.52
CA ILE A 350 -10.39 -2.93 27.96
C ILE A 350 -10.53 -1.60 28.69
N GLN A 351 -9.47 -1.21 29.39
CA GLN A 351 -9.40 0.04 30.17
C GLN A 351 -8.69 1.17 29.41
N VAL A 352 -7.77 0.80 28.52
CA VAL A 352 -6.97 1.74 27.75
C VAL A 352 -6.93 1.35 26.29
N VAL A 353 -7.08 2.33 25.41
CA VAL A 353 -6.85 2.15 23.96
C VAL A 353 -5.71 3.05 23.54
N VAL A 354 -4.70 2.48 22.88
CA VAL A 354 -3.54 3.21 22.41
C VAL A 354 -3.53 3.19 20.88
N HIS A 355 -3.60 4.36 20.25
CA HIS A 355 -3.44 4.48 18.81
C HIS A 355 -2.04 5.01 18.52
N CYS A 356 -1.18 4.17 17.97
CA CYS A 356 0.21 4.48 17.68
C CYS A 356 0.45 4.66 16.20
N PHE A 357 1.33 5.58 15.88
CA PHE A 357 1.85 5.82 14.54
C PHE A 357 3.35 5.56 14.51
N GLY A 358 3.82 4.85 13.51
CA GLY A 358 5.16 4.26 13.47
C GLY A 358 6.36 5.18 13.69
N GLU A 359 6.17 6.48 13.61
CA GLU A 359 7.25 7.46 13.84
C GLU A 359 7.36 7.91 15.31
N GLY A 360 6.72 7.17 16.22
CA GLY A 360 6.82 7.43 17.64
C GLY A 360 5.77 8.37 18.21
N GLU A 361 4.66 8.57 17.54
CA GLU A 361 3.49 9.22 18.13
C GLU A 361 2.52 8.18 18.69
N ALA A 362 2.06 8.38 19.92
CA ALA A 362 1.01 7.56 20.53
C ALA A 362 -0.06 8.42 21.18
N TYR A 363 -1.30 8.10 20.90
CA TYR A 363 -2.49 8.69 21.54
C TYR A 363 -3.06 7.68 22.51
N VAL A 364 -2.95 7.94 23.80
CA VAL A 364 -3.41 7.06 24.87
C VAL A 364 -4.76 7.54 25.35
N PHE A 365 -5.79 6.75 25.09
CA PHE A 365 -7.16 6.96 25.56
C PHE A 365 -7.39 6.15 26.83
N ASP A 366 -7.43 6.80 27.96
CA ASP A 366 -7.73 6.19 29.26
C ASP A 366 -9.23 6.30 29.53
N LYS A 367 -9.91 5.15 29.54
CA LYS A 367 -11.37 5.07 29.76
C LYS A 367 -11.77 5.35 31.21
N THR A 368 -10.86 5.12 32.17
CA THR A 368 -11.10 5.33 33.60
C THR A 368 -11.16 6.83 33.91
N THR A 369 -10.21 7.58 33.35
CA THR A 369 -10.12 9.03 33.58
C THR A 369 -10.82 9.86 32.49
N LYS A 370 -11.23 9.21 31.40
CA LYS A 370 -11.81 9.85 30.20
C LYS A 370 -10.89 10.93 29.61
N THR A 371 -9.61 10.63 29.54
CA THR A 371 -8.59 11.56 29.05
C THR A 371 -7.85 11.01 27.86
N VAL A 372 -7.30 11.90 27.04
CA VAL A 372 -6.36 11.56 25.96
C VAL A 372 -5.05 12.26 26.20
N THR A 373 -3.98 11.49 26.15
CA THR A 373 -2.63 12.03 26.24
C THR A 373 -1.85 11.65 24.99
N LYS A 374 -1.28 12.63 24.31
CA LYS A 374 -0.37 12.43 23.18
C LYS A 374 1.05 12.31 23.72
N TYR A 375 1.77 11.27 23.31
CA TYR A 375 3.19 11.06 23.55
C TYR A 375 3.94 11.17 22.24
N VAL A 376 5.10 11.83 22.26
CA VAL A 376 5.97 12.00 21.08
C VAL A 376 7.33 11.38 21.38
N GLY A 377 7.77 10.50 20.51
CA GLY A 377 8.99 9.71 20.64
C GLY A 377 8.73 8.22 20.88
N ILE A 378 9.53 7.36 20.22
CA ILE A 378 9.38 5.90 20.32
C ILE A 378 9.58 5.44 21.77
N GLY A 379 10.60 5.98 22.45
CA GLY A 379 10.90 5.65 23.85
C GLY A 379 9.75 6.00 24.79
N GLU A 380 9.13 7.16 24.62
CA GLU A 380 7.99 7.62 25.43
C GLU A 380 6.75 6.76 25.17
N SER A 381 6.49 6.45 23.90
CA SER A 381 5.37 5.60 23.51
C SER A 381 5.49 4.17 24.06
N VAL A 382 6.69 3.59 24.02
CA VAL A 382 6.98 2.27 24.61
C VAL A 382 6.86 2.32 26.13
N SER A 383 7.46 3.32 26.76
CA SER A 383 7.50 3.46 28.22
C SER A 383 6.10 3.59 28.82
N VAL A 384 5.20 4.37 28.19
CA VAL A 384 3.83 4.54 28.69
C VAL A 384 3.04 3.22 28.61
N VAL A 385 3.13 2.48 27.50
CA VAL A 385 2.42 1.19 27.37
C VAL A 385 2.91 0.18 28.41
N LEU A 386 4.23 0.06 28.59
CA LEU A 386 4.81 -0.82 29.60
C LEU A 386 4.39 -0.41 31.03
N SER A 387 4.39 0.89 31.34
CA SER A 387 3.94 1.39 32.64
C SER A 387 2.47 1.08 32.91
N LEU A 388 1.60 1.23 31.91
CA LEU A 388 0.17 0.89 32.01
C LEU A 388 -0.01 -0.63 32.26
N SER A 389 0.73 -1.46 31.53
CA SER A 389 0.70 -2.90 31.71
C SER A 389 1.24 -3.34 33.09
N GLN A 390 2.32 -2.75 33.57
CA GLN A 390 2.88 -3.02 34.90
C GLN A 390 1.92 -2.67 36.03
N ARG A 391 1.06 -1.68 35.83
CA ARG A 391 -0.04 -1.33 36.76
C ARG A 391 -1.22 -2.30 36.66
N GLY A 392 -1.13 -3.35 35.85
CA GLY A 392 -2.18 -4.35 35.66
C GLY A 392 -3.35 -3.87 34.79
N MET A 393 -3.22 -2.78 34.05
CA MET A 393 -4.27 -2.30 33.16
C MET A 393 -4.34 -3.19 31.90
N LYS A 394 -5.58 -3.48 31.50
CA LYS A 394 -5.88 -4.19 30.24
C LYS A 394 -6.05 -3.17 29.12
N GLY A 395 -5.48 -3.43 27.96
CA GLY A 395 -5.54 -2.48 26.87
C GLY A 395 -5.56 -3.09 25.47
N TYR A 396 -5.75 -2.22 24.50
CA TYR A 396 -5.69 -2.59 23.08
C TYR A 396 -4.86 -1.56 22.31
N ILE A 397 -3.98 -2.05 21.46
CA ILE A 397 -3.08 -1.23 20.64
C ILE A 397 -3.53 -1.28 19.19
N ILE A 398 -3.82 -0.13 18.61
CA ILE A 398 -3.97 0.07 17.18
C ILE A 398 -2.66 0.67 16.69
N TYR A 399 -1.95 -0.04 15.83
CA TYR A 399 -0.63 0.35 15.35
C TYR A 399 -0.63 0.59 13.85
N ASP A 400 -0.49 1.84 13.44
CA ASP A 400 -0.25 2.20 12.04
C ASP A 400 1.22 1.90 11.68
N VAL A 401 1.42 0.85 10.88
CA VAL A 401 2.75 0.43 10.43
C VAL A 401 3.28 1.45 9.41
N PRO A 402 4.43 2.07 9.66
CA PRO A 402 4.99 3.05 8.73
C PRO A 402 5.45 2.39 7.44
N THR A 403 5.26 3.08 6.33
CA THR A 403 5.72 2.61 5.02
C THR A 403 7.25 2.65 4.90
N ASN A 404 7.87 3.59 5.58
CA ASN A 404 9.32 3.77 5.66
C ASN A 404 9.63 4.20 7.10
N GLY A 405 10.55 3.56 7.76
CA GLY A 405 10.94 3.93 9.12
C GLY A 405 11.10 2.73 10.08
N PRO A 406 11.56 2.95 11.31
CA PRO A 406 11.74 1.89 12.27
C PRO A 406 10.38 1.34 12.69
N GLN A 407 10.31 0.04 12.74
CA GLN A 407 9.17 -0.65 13.35
C GLN A 407 9.26 -0.55 14.88
N LEU A 408 8.10 -0.57 15.53
CA LEU A 408 8.07 -0.63 16.99
C LEU A 408 8.78 -1.90 17.49
N PRO A 409 9.54 -1.82 18.59
CA PRO A 409 10.18 -2.98 19.19
C PRO A 409 9.16 -4.06 19.54
N ILE A 410 9.57 -5.32 19.52
CA ILE A 410 8.76 -6.48 19.93
C ILE A 410 8.19 -6.30 21.34
N SER A 411 8.99 -5.66 22.21
CA SER A 411 8.62 -5.34 23.59
C SER A 411 7.53 -4.28 23.74
N PHE A 412 7.09 -3.66 22.65
CA PHE A 412 6.09 -2.60 22.70
C PHE A 412 4.72 -3.10 23.18
N ALA A 413 4.28 -4.26 22.72
CA ALA A 413 3.01 -4.83 23.17
C ALA A 413 3.24 -5.83 24.30
N PRO A 414 2.63 -5.59 25.47
CA PRO A 414 2.69 -6.52 26.59
C PRO A 414 2.15 -7.91 26.20
N SER A 415 2.72 -8.96 26.79
CA SER A 415 2.36 -10.34 26.46
C SER A 415 1.02 -10.79 27.02
N THR A 416 0.50 -10.13 28.06
CA THR A 416 -0.75 -10.53 28.75
C THR A 416 -1.68 -9.35 28.93
N GLY A 417 -2.98 -9.58 28.72
CA GLY A 417 -4.03 -8.59 28.91
C GLY A 417 -4.09 -7.46 27.88
N TRP A 418 -3.29 -7.54 26.81
CA TRP A 418 -3.23 -6.55 25.75
C TRP A 418 -3.45 -7.18 24.37
N GLY A 419 -4.39 -6.60 23.61
CA GLY A 419 -4.59 -6.91 22.20
C GLY A 419 -3.82 -5.96 21.30
N THR A 420 -3.53 -6.40 20.08
CA THR A 420 -2.83 -5.57 19.09
C THR A 420 -3.36 -5.83 17.69
N ILE A 421 -3.60 -4.77 16.95
CA ILE A 421 -3.83 -4.82 15.50
C ILE A 421 -2.86 -3.87 14.79
N GLY A 422 -2.07 -4.42 13.87
CA GLY A 422 -1.25 -3.64 12.95
C GLY A 422 -2.05 -3.24 11.72
N LEU A 423 -2.06 -1.97 11.34
CA LEU A 423 -2.66 -1.46 10.11
C LEU A 423 -1.53 -1.29 9.09
N ALA A 424 -1.43 -2.20 8.14
CA ALA A 424 -0.28 -2.28 7.24
C ALA A 424 -0.66 -2.09 5.78
N SER A 425 0.30 -1.60 5.00
CA SER A 425 0.26 -1.73 3.54
C SER A 425 0.62 -3.18 3.15
N PRO A 426 0.28 -3.63 1.94
CA PRO A 426 0.63 -4.98 1.51
C PRO A 426 2.14 -5.18 1.26
N LYS A 427 2.97 -4.18 1.52
CA LYS A 427 4.42 -4.29 1.39
C LYS A 427 4.95 -5.37 2.33
N VAL A 428 5.52 -6.40 1.73
CA VAL A 428 5.91 -7.65 2.40
C VAL A 428 6.89 -7.41 3.56
N ARG A 429 7.82 -6.46 3.43
CA ARG A 429 8.81 -6.14 4.45
C ARG A 429 8.16 -5.71 5.78
N ASP A 430 7.15 -4.83 5.68
CA ASP A 430 6.49 -4.27 6.88
C ASP A 430 5.65 -5.33 7.61
N ILE A 431 5.06 -6.25 6.84
CA ILE A 431 4.25 -7.35 7.37
C ILE A 431 5.13 -8.49 7.91
N GLN A 432 6.21 -8.84 7.21
CA GLN A 432 7.06 -9.98 7.61
C GLN A 432 7.73 -9.76 8.95
N GLU A 433 8.23 -8.55 9.23
CA GLU A 433 8.90 -8.28 10.49
C GLU A 433 7.92 -8.30 11.67
N PHE A 434 6.71 -7.75 11.47
CA PHE A 434 5.62 -7.86 12.45
C PHE A 434 5.15 -9.31 12.60
N ALA A 435 5.09 -10.09 11.51
CA ALA A 435 4.65 -11.47 11.49
C ALA A 435 5.69 -12.47 12.05
N ARG A 436 6.98 -12.29 11.76
CA ARG A 436 8.05 -13.17 12.31
C ARG A 436 8.08 -13.22 13.83
N GLN A 437 7.63 -12.17 14.47
CA GLN A 437 7.72 -12.02 15.89
C GLN A 437 6.50 -12.54 16.65
N ARG A 438 5.32 -12.65 15.99
CA ARG A 438 4.04 -12.83 16.68
C ARG A 438 3.03 -13.72 15.98
N ASP A 439 3.30 -14.20 14.78
CA ASP A 439 2.37 -14.98 13.94
C ASP A 439 0.93 -14.42 13.94
N PRO A 440 0.75 -13.12 13.60
CA PRO A 440 -0.55 -12.48 13.68
C PRO A 440 -1.49 -13.05 12.62
N HIS A 441 -2.72 -13.30 13.00
CA HIS A 441 -3.75 -13.65 12.04
C HIS A 441 -4.06 -12.47 11.11
N ARG A 442 -3.96 -12.69 9.81
CA ARG A 442 -4.20 -11.65 8.79
C ARG A 442 -5.68 -11.39 8.61
N ILE A 443 -6.00 -10.13 8.42
CA ILE A 443 -7.30 -9.65 7.94
C ILE A 443 -7.03 -8.89 6.65
N ILE A 444 -7.59 -9.34 5.53
CA ILE A 444 -7.44 -8.66 4.25
C ILE A 444 -8.68 -7.80 4.00
N MET A 445 -8.48 -6.49 3.86
CA MET A 445 -9.56 -5.54 3.56
C MET A 445 -9.63 -5.26 2.07
N ASN A 446 -10.77 -5.58 1.46
CA ASN A 446 -11.05 -5.24 0.08
C ASN A 446 -11.19 -3.71 -0.08
N TYR A 447 -10.99 -3.22 -1.29
CA TYR A 447 -11.36 -1.86 -1.64
C TYR A 447 -12.90 -1.70 -1.66
N PRO A 448 -13.41 -0.46 -1.47
CA PRO A 448 -14.85 -0.22 -1.47
C PRO A 448 -15.46 -0.53 -2.84
N GLU A 449 -16.68 -1.04 -2.84
CA GLU A 449 -17.47 -1.23 -4.05
C GLU A 449 -17.91 0.12 -4.63
N GLU A 450 -18.29 0.12 -5.90
CA GLU A 450 -18.79 1.33 -6.59
C GLU A 450 -19.93 2.00 -5.81
N MET A 451 -20.86 1.21 -5.29
CA MET A 451 -22.00 1.71 -4.53
C MET A 451 -21.60 2.28 -3.16
N ASP A 452 -20.54 1.77 -2.53
CA ASP A 452 -19.98 2.36 -1.32
C ASP A 452 -19.37 3.73 -1.64
N VAL A 453 -18.65 3.85 -2.76
CA VAL A 453 -18.09 5.13 -3.23
C VAL A 453 -19.22 6.13 -3.56
N LYS A 454 -20.31 5.68 -4.20
CA LYS A 454 -21.49 6.52 -4.47
C LYS A 454 -22.13 7.01 -3.16
N ALA A 455 -22.23 6.13 -2.17
CA ALA A 455 -22.72 6.50 -0.84
C ALA A 455 -21.80 7.53 -0.14
N MET A 456 -20.48 7.39 -0.25
CA MET A 456 -19.54 8.39 0.25
C MET A 456 -19.74 9.74 -0.44
N CYS A 457 -19.95 9.75 -1.77
CA CYS A 457 -20.26 10.98 -2.51
C CYS A 457 -21.55 11.64 -2.03
N ALA A 458 -22.60 10.85 -1.81
CA ALA A 458 -23.88 11.32 -1.30
C ALA A 458 -23.71 11.97 0.09
N TRP A 459 -22.94 11.33 0.98
CA TRP A 459 -22.63 11.89 2.29
C TRP A 459 -21.84 13.20 2.19
N MET A 460 -20.80 13.25 1.39
CA MET A 460 -19.95 14.43 1.20
C MET A 460 -20.71 15.63 0.65
N LYS A 461 -21.74 15.38 -0.16
CA LYS A 461 -22.56 16.41 -0.82
C LYS A 461 -23.99 16.48 -0.29
N ARG A 462 -24.24 15.96 0.94
CA ARG A 462 -25.58 15.90 1.53
C ARG A 462 -26.29 17.25 1.62
N ASP A 463 -25.53 18.33 1.79
CA ASP A 463 -26.06 19.70 1.87
C ASP A 463 -26.19 20.39 0.52
N GLY A 464 -25.76 19.73 -0.57
CA GLY A 464 -25.81 20.25 -1.92
C GLY A 464 -27.13 19.96 -2.64
N THR A 465 -27.34 20.63 -3.75
CA THR A 465 -28.49 20.37 -4.64
C THR A 465 -28.35 18.99 -5.32
N PRO A 466 -29.44 18.34 -5.76
CA PRO A 466 -29.39 17.09 -6.50
C PRO A 466 -28.46 17.14 -7.72
N GLN A 467 -28.44 18.27 -8.45
CA GLN A 467 -27.57 18.46 -9.60
C GLN A 467 -26.08 18.52 -9.22
N GLU A 468 -25.74 19.11 -8.06
CA GLU A 468 -24.37 19.14 -7.55
C GLU A 468 -23.93 17.76 -7.07
N GLN A 469 -24.83 17.01 -6.45
CA GLN A 469 -24.58 15.62 -6.01
C GLN A 469 -24.32 14.72 -7.22
N GLU A 470 -25.16 14.81 -8.25
CA GLU A 470 -25.03 14.05 -9.49
C GLU A 470 -23.74 14.42 -10.23
N LYS A 471 -23.46 15.71 -10.42
CA LYS A 471 -22.22 16.19 -11.05
C LYS A 471 -20.99 15.69 -10.32
N TYR A 472 -20.99 15.71 -8.98
CA TYR A 472 -19.89 15.22 -8.18
C TYR A 472 -19.72 13.72 -8.33
N TRP A 473 -20.81 12.95 -8.30
CA TRP A 473 -20.78 11.51 -8.53
C TRP A 473 -20.20 11.17 -9.91
N TRP A 474 -20.64 11.84 -10.98
CA TRP A 474 -20.11 11.61 -12.32
C TRP A 474 -18.60 11.89 -12.41
N MET A 475 -18.14 12.95 -11.76
CA MET A 475 -16.70 13.24 -11.67
C MET A 475 -15.96 12.10 -10.98
N VAL A 476 -16.43 11.65 -9.83
CA VAL A 476 -15.79 10.56 -9.06
C VAL A 476 -15.86 9.24 -9.80
N CYS A 477 -16.99 8.90 -10.41
CA CYS A 477 -17.16 7.71 -11.24
C CYS A 477 -16.15 7.68 -12.39
N HIS A 478 -15.99 8.81 -13.08
CA HIS A 478 -14.98 8.96 -14.13
C HIS A 478 -13.55 8.73 -13.57
N GLN A 479 -13.21 9.34 -12.45
CA GLN A 479 -11.88 9.17 -11.83
C GLN A 479 -11.66 7.72 -11.38
N MET A 480 -12.69 7.08 -10.85
CA MET A 480 -12.67 5.66 -10.44
C MET A 480 -12.43 4.72 -11.61
N LEU A 481 -13.00 4.99 -12.78
CA LEU A 481 -12.76 4.21 -14.00
C LEU A 481 -11.26 4.14 -14.35
N PHE A 482 -10.53 5.24 -14.14
CA PHE A 482 -9.10 5.32 -14.45
C PHE A 482 -8.19 4.74 -13.37
N LEU A 483 -8.48 4.99 -12.10
CA LEU A 483 -7.59 4.66 -10.98
C LEU A 483 -8.03 3.47 -10.14
N GLY A 484 -9.28 3.03 -10.30
CA GLY A 484 -9.95 2.13 -9.37
C GLY A 484 -10.58 2.87 -8.18
N PRO A 485 -11.38 2.18 -7.36
CA PRO A 485 -12.12 2.77 -6.26
C PRO A 485 -11.23 3.02 -5.04
N ILE A 486 -10.23 3.89 -5.19
CA ILE A 486 -9.28 4.26 -4.14
C ILE A 486 -9.60 5.68 -3.64
N PRO A 487 -10.31 5.84 -2.51
CA PRO A 487 -10.84 7.12 -2.01
C PRO A 487 -9.82 8.25 -1.95
N ARG A 488 -8.60 7.97 -1.55
CA ARG A 488 -7.51 8.96 -1.48
C ARG A 488 -7.30 9.74 -2.78
N TYR A 489 -7.58 9.13 -3.92
CA TYR A 489 -7.25 9.69 -5.23
C TYR A 489 -8.47 10.07 -6.07
N ILE A 490 -9.66 9.57 -5.73
CA ILE A 490 -10.86 9.75 -6.57
C ILE A 490 -11.80 10.86 -6.09
N PHE A 491 -11.62 11.39 -4.88
CA PHE A 491 -12.48 12.45 -4.34
C PHE A 491 -11.94 13.86 -4.57
N ASP A 492 -10.72 13.99 -5.04
CA ASP A 492 -10.04 15.27 -5.31
C ASP A 492 -9.38 15.27 -6.69
N ALA A 493 -9.66 16.31 -7.47
CA ALA A 493 -9.15 16.44 -8.84
C ALA A 493 -7.62 16.57 -8.91
N ASN A 494 -7.00 17.22 -7.90
CA ASN A 494 -5.54 17.36 -7.84
C ASN A 494 -4.88 16.02 -7.50
N GLY A 495 -5.43 15.31 -6.51
CA GLY A 495 -5.02 13.96 -6.14
C GLY A 495 -5.13 12.99 -7.30
N PHE A 496 -6.24 13.07 -8.04
CA PHE A 496 -6.46 12.30 -9.26
C PHE A 496 -5.38 12.59 -10.32
N SER A 497 -5.19 13.85 -10.68
CA SER A 497 -4.24 14.22 -11.73
C SER A 497 -2.81 13.80 -11.39
N LYS A 498 -2.39 14.00 -10.14
CA LYS A 498 -1.06 13.57 -9.66
C LYS A 498 -0.90 12.06 -9.78
N ARG A 499 -1.90 11.29 -9.31
CA ARG A 499 -1.85 9.83 -9.35
C ARG A 499 -1.92 9.28 -10.76
N TYR A 500 -2.79 9.83 -11.62
CA TYR A 500 -2.90 9.45 -13.01
C TYR A 500 -1.57 9.61 -13.76
N ASN A 501 -0.90 10.77 -13.59
CA ASN A 501 0.40 11.03 -14.19
C ASN A 501 1.50 10.10 -13.65
N GLU A 502 1.41 9.72 -12.37
CA GLU A 502 2.31 8.74 -11.77
C GLU A 502 2.14 7.36 -12.41
N LEU A 503 0.89 6.89 -12.53
CA LEU A 503 0.57 5.60 -13.16
C LEU A 503 0.94 5.58 -14.65
N ASP A 504 0.75 6.68 -15.36
CA ASP A 504 1.19 6.82 -16.76
C ASP A 504 2.71 6.65 -16.90
N ARG A 505 3.48 7.22 -15.98
CA ARG A 505 4.95 7.01 -15.94
C ARG A 505 5.31 5.56 -15.65
N VAL A 506 4.62 4.92 -14.71
CA VAL A 506 4.83 3.50 -14.38
C VAL A 506 4.51 2.61 -15.57
N LEU A 507 3.38 2.82 -16.26
CA LEU A 507 3.05 2.08 -17.48
C LEU A 507 4.12 2.22 -18.57
N LYS A 508 4.65 3.44 -18.76
CA LYS A 508 5.71 3.71 -19.73
C LYS A 508 7.07 3.11 -19.35
N SER A 509 7.27 2.74 -18.10
CA SER A 509 8.49 2.08 -17.64
C SER A 509 8.51 0.57 -17.92
N ILE A 510 7.39 -0.04 -18.27
CA ILE A 510 7.31 -1.46 -18.67
C ILE A 510 7.93 -1.61 -20.06
N LYS A 511 9.08 -2.27 -20.16
CA LYS A 511 9.89 -2.34 -21.41
C LYS A 511 10.20 -3.74 -21.87
N ASN A 512 10.28 -4.69 -20.97
CA ASN A 512 10.76 -6.03 -21.25
C ASN A 512 9.80 -7.13 -20.75
N ARG A 513 10.13 -8.36 -21.05
CA ARG A 513 9.34 -9.56 -20.73
C ARG A 513 9.19 -9.77 -19.22
N ASP A 514 10.23 -9.48 -18.47
CA ASP A 514 10.24 -9.70 -17.03
C ASP A 514 9.37 -8.66 -16.31
N ASP A 515 9.37 -7.39 -16.76
CA ASP A 515 8.43 -6.39 -16.29
C ASP A 515 6.97 -6.87 -16.47
N VAL A 516 6.65 -7.45 -17.65
CA VAL A 516 5.30 -7.97 -17.92
C VAL A 516 4.99 -9.16 -17.03
N ARG A 517 5.89 -10.12 -16.90
CA ARG A 517 5.72 -11.28 -16.02
C ARG A 517 5.52 -10.86 -14.58
N TYR A 518 6.30 -9.90 -14.13
CA TYR A 518 6.20 -9.35 -12.79
C TYR A 518 4.83 -8.70 -12.52
N VAL A 519 4.33 -7.89 -13.45
CA VAL A 519 3.01 -7.26 -13.35
C VAL A 519 1.86 -8.28 -13.42
N THR A 520 1.99 -9.33 -14.24
CA THR A 520 0.91 -10.31 -14.47
C THR A 520 0.92 -11.49 -13.51
N ARG A 521 2.06 -11.85 -12.96
CA ARG A 521 2.26 -13.07 -12.16
C ARG A 521 2.99 -12.83 -10.83
N GLY A 522 3.45 -11.62 -10.58
CA GLY A 522 4.25 -11.30 -9.40
C GLY A 522 3.55 -11.52 -8.06
N GLY A 523 2.22 -11.74 -8.07
CA GLY A 523 1.48 -12.02 -6.85
C GLY A 523 1.82 -11.04 -5.73
N THR A 524 2.23 -11.55 -4.58
CA THR A 524 2.67 -10.72 -3.43
C THR A 524 4.02 -10.03 -3.66
N ALA A 525 4.87 -10.56 -4.53
CA ALA A 525 6.18 -9.97 -4.84
C ALA A 525 6.08 -8.57 -5.47
N VAL A 526 4.96 -8.24 -6.13
CA VAL A 526 4.69 -6.90 -6.66
C VAL A 526 4.75 -5.81 -5.57
N TRP A 527 4.53 -6.18 -4.32
CA TRP A 527 4.54 -5.27 -3.18
C TRP A 527 5.94 -5.09 -2.55
N CYS A 528 6.99 -5.67 -3.14
CA CYS A 528 8.37 -5.40 -2.72
C CYS A 528 8.71 -3.92 -2.94
N THR A 529 9.45 -3.34 -2.00
CA THR A 529 9.51 -1.90 -1.73
C THR A 529 9.98 -1.01 -2.87
N GLU A 530 10.72 -1.53 -3.82
CA GLU A 530 11.43 -0.72 -4.81
C GLU A 530 10.82 -0.76 -6.21
N ASN A 531 9.96 -1.74 -6.48
CA ASN A 531 9.32 -1.83 -7.77
C ASN A 531 8.10 -0.91 -7.86
N PRO A 532 8.06 0.04 -8.82
CA PRO A 532 6.94 0.98 -8.94
C PRO A 532 5.65 0.32 -9.44
N PHE A 533 5.69 -0.93 -9.91
CA PHE A 533 4.53 -1.63 -10.49
C PHE A 533 3.44 -1.93 -9.46
N TYR A 534 3.77 -2.01 -8.16
CA TYR A 534 2.77 -2.11 -7.10
C TYR A 534 1.73 -0.98 -7.14
N LYS A 535 2.08 0.16 -7.75
CA LYS A 535 1.20 1.31 -7.90
C LYS A 535 0.02 1.05 -8.85
N LEU A 536 0.16 0.06 -9.73
CA LEU A 536 -0.89 -0.39 -10.65
C LEU A 536 -1.85 -1.38 -10.00
N MET A 537 -1.50 -1.90 -8.80
CA MET A 537 -2.15 -3.02 -8.18
C MET A 537 -3.06 -2.63 -7.02
N CYS A 538 -4.06 -3.46 -6.78
CA CYS A 538 -4.86 -3.46 -5.58
C CYS A 538 -4.82 -4.84 -4.91
N VAL A 539 -5.18 -4.85 -3.64
CA VAL A 539 -5.32 -6.05 -2.83
C VAL A 539 -6.77 -6.47 -2.84
N ASP A 540 -6.99 -7.74 -3.06
CA ASP A 540 -8.26 -8.41 -2.90
C ASP A 540 -8.12 -9.61 -1.97
N ARG A 541 -9.19 -9.94 -1.26
CA ARG A 541 -9.22 -11.05 -0.33
C ARG A 541 -9.53 -12.36 -1.05
N LYS A 542 -8.67 -13.35 -0.88
CA LYS A 542 -8.95 -14.73 -1.23
C LYS A 542 -9.14 -15.54 0.05
N ARG A 543 -10.21 -16.30 0.15
CA ARG A 543 -10.37 -17.26 1.26
C ARG A 543 -9.64 -18.54 0.93
N GLY A 544 -8.72 -18.90 1.81
CA GLY A 544 -8.07 -20.18 1.83
C GLY A 544 -8.88 -21.23 2.60
N VAL A 545 -8.32 -22.43 2.69
CA VAL A 545 -8.85 -23.53 3.48
C VAL A 545 -8.85 -23.13 4.96
N PHE A 546 -9.88 -23.54 5.70
CA PHE A 546 -10.07 -23.22 7.13
C PHE A 546 -10.33 -21.72 7.46
N GLY A 547 -10.77 -20.92 6.49
CA GLY A 547 -11.12 -19.52 6.74
C GLY A 547 -9.91 -18.59 6.89
N ILE A 548 -8.70 -19.05 6.56
CA ILE A 548 -7.51 -18.21 6.49
C ILE A 548 -7.66 -17.26 5.30
N GLU A 549 -7.40 -16.00 5.52
CA GLU A 549 -7.46 -14.99 4.46
C GLU A 549 -6.10 -14.85 3.78
N ASP A 550 -6.09 -15.08 2.46
CA ASP A 550 -4.92 -14.89 1.62
C ASP A 550 -5.06 -13.61 0.79
N LEU A 551 -3.91 -12.99 0.53
CA LEU A 551 -3.81 -11.80 -0.29
C LEU A 551 -3.76 -12.20 -1.77
N LYS A 552 -4.72 -11.72 -2.54
CA LYS A 552 -4.69 -11.74 -4.00
C LYS A 552 -4.32 -10.35 -4.49
N THR A 553 -3.45 -10.26 -5.46
CA THR A 553 -3.10 -9.02 -6.12
C THR A 553 -3.80 -8.95 -7.47
N ASP A 554 -4.43 -7.81 -7.75
CA ASP A 554 -5.14 -7.57 -9.01
C ASP A 554 -4.85 -6.15 -9.53
N ILE A 555 -5.13 -5.88 -10.81
CA ILE A 555 -4.95 -4.54 -11.38
C ILE A 555 -6.06 -3.63 -10.86
N SER A 556 -5.71 -2.43 -10.41
CA SER A 556 -6.62 -1.55 -9.67
C SER A 556 -7.79 -0.99 -10.48
N SER A 557 -7.74 -1.00 -11.82
CA SER A 557 -8.86 -0.57 -12.66
C SER A 557 -8.88 -1.23 -14.03
N GLY A 558 -10.08 -1.33 -14.64
CA GLY A 558 -10.26 -1.82 -15.98
C GLY A 558 -9.54 -0.98 -17.05
N HIS A 559 -9.42 0.33 -16.84
CA HIS A 559 -8.65 1.22 -17.72
C HIS A 559 -7.17 0.87 -17.72
N LEU A 560 -6.58 0.60 -16.56
CA LEU A 560 -5.19 0.19 -16.46
C LEU A 560 -4.96 -1.19 -17.09
N ALA A 561 -5.88 -2.12 -16.88
CA ALA A 561 -5.86 -3.42 -17.54
C ALA A 561 -5.91 -3.28 -19.08
N TYR A 562 -6.80 -2.43 -19.59
CA TYR A 562 -6.90 -2.13 -21.01
C TYR A 562 -5.61 -1.50 -21.56
N ARG A 563 -4.96 -0.61 -20.83
CA ARG A 563 -3.68 0.00 -21.25
C ARG A 563 -2.49 -0.96 -21.18
N LEU A 564 -2.52 -1.92 -20.27
CA LEU A 564 -1.49 -2.95 -20.15
C LEU A 564 -1.58 -3.98 -21.28
N SER A 565 -2.78 -4.35 -21.73
CA SER A 565 -2.99 -5.39 -22.75
C SER A 565 -2.12 -5.19 -24.00
N PRO A 566 -2.13 -4.04 -24.70
CA PRO A 566 -1.31 -3.85 -25.90
C PRO A 566 0.20 -3.82 -25.61
N LEU A 567 0.62 -3.47 -24.38
CA LEU A 567 2.02 -3.55 -23.96
C LEU A 567 2.44 -5.02 -23.80
N ILE A 568 1.58 -5.83 -23.20
CA ILE A 568 1.78 -7.27 -23.05
C ILE A 568 1.86 -7.93 -24.44
N ASP A 569 0.90 -7.65 -25.34
CA ASP A 569 0.87 -8.23 -26.68
C ASP A 569 2.10 -7.85 -27.53
N LYS A 570 2.65 -6.66 -27.30
CA LYS A 570 3.87 -6.20 -27.98
C LYS A 570 5.13 -6.89 -27.48
N ILE A 571 5.20 -7.20 -26.19
CA ILE A 571 6.39 -7.71 -25.51
C ILE A 571 6.38 -9.24 -25.47
N ILE A 572 5.20 -9.87 -25.31
CA ILE A 572 5.01 -11.32 -25.29
C ILE A 572 4.03 -11.70 -26.40
N PRO A 573 4.49 -12.35 -27.49
CA PRO A 573 3.60 -12.84 -28.54
C PRO A 573 2.53 -13.79 -28.00
N ALA A 574 1.30 -13.72 -28.56
CA ALA A 574 0.14 -14.47 -28.08
C ALA A 574 0.36 -15.99 -27.94
N VAL A 575 1.18 -16.57 -28.81
CA VAL A 575 1.52 -18.02 -28.81
C VAL A 575 2.22 -18.45 -27.52
N GLU A 576 3.00 -17.55 -26.91
CA GLU A 576 3.75 -17.84 -25.68
C GLU A 576 2.92 -17.57 -24.41
N PHE A 577 1.93 -16.68 -24.50
CA PHE A 577 1.05 -16.36 -23.36
C PHE A 577 0.20 -17.56 -22.94
N PHE A 578 -0.25 -18.37 -23.88
CA PHE A 578 -1.05 -19.59 -23.64
C PHE A 578 -0.22 -20.83 -23.22
N GLY A 579 1.08 -20.85 -23.49
CA GLY A 579 1.99 -21.93 -23.07
C GLY A 579 2.50 -21.80 -21.63
N LEU A 580 2.08 -20.74 -20.94
CA LEU A 580 2.54 -20.35 -19.61
C LEU A 580 1.44 -20.44 -18.53
N GLN A 581 0.25 -21.02 -18.84
CA GLN A 581 -0.82 -21.29 -17.85
C GLN A 581 -0.59 -22.58 -17.08
#